data_0610c7313440582989c0b3dfe5ab2843
#
_entry.id   0610c7313440582989c0b3dfe5ab2843
#
_cell.length_a   1.000
_cell.length_b   1.000
_cell.length_c   1.000
_cell.angle_alpha   90.00
_cell.angle_beta   90.00
_cell.angle_gamma   90.00
#
_symmetry.space_group_name_H-M   'P 1'
#
loop_
_entity.id
_entity.type
_entity.pdbx_description
1 polymer ?
#
loop_
_entity_poly.entity_id
_entity_poly.type
_entity_poly.pdbx_seq_one_letter_code
_entity_poly.pdbx_strand_id
1 'polypeptide(L)'
;MGQASWYSSFVCSILPLGVFCFYLAQKTWIRICSGIFTFTGFMTLVSQNTDSAYIASMAVFLLLLFVSVKSAGRMIRLCEIGLMYFLAPKAMWLLLKIHPNEILELDTISNTLLFDSRVWILPVICLLFMAFFYLLDKKGKYATNVMVVIRNIFYGLVVAGILFSILILVLSAKGKLSGIFLMLSEKIPYLTWEAQWGNGRGFTWSFTGKMIAEMSPWHKLFGVGPDHFAGYAYSLYEDMLNQMWGSNVLTNAHNEWVNMIVDYGFLGATAYIGFFLSALVRFVKNSEDSPVLLCAAGCIVSYMGHNLFCYQQVLCTPFVFLIIALAEYQLRRKAGHESA
;
A
#
# COMPACT_ATOMS: atom_id res chain seq x y z
N MET A 1 -10.83 12.25 -14.31
CA MET A 1 -10.46 12.34 -12.88
C MET A 1 -9.41 13.42 -12.74
N GLY A 2 -9.73 14.56 -12.12
CA GLY A 2 -8.86 15.77 -12.16
C GLY A 2 -7.75 15.81 -11.11
N GLN A 3 -7.60 14.80 -10.23
CA GLN A 3 -6.61 14.79 -9.17
C GLN A 3 -5.85 13.45 -9.16
N ALA A 4 -4.53 13.51 -9.11
CA ALA A 4 -3.65 12.34 -9.14
C ALA A 4 -3.96 11.33 -8.02
N SER A 5 -4.24 11.81 -6.79
CA SER A 5 -4.59 10.96 -5.65
C SER A 5 -5.89 10.17 -5.84
N TRP A 6 -6.88 10.72 -6.53
CA TRP A 6 -8.15 10.03 -6.79
C TRP A 6 -7.98 8.93 -7.85
N TYR A 7 -7.18 9.24 -8.87
CA TYR A 7 -6.86 8.25 -9.89
C TYR A 7 -6.04 7.10 -9.33
N SER A 8 -5.03 7.40 -8.50
CA SER A 8 -4.22 6.37 -7.83
C SER A 8 -5.07 5.50 -6.90
N SER A 9 -6.00 6.09 -6.15
CA SER A 9 -6.93 5.36 -5.29
C SER A 9 -7.75 4.35 -6.08
N PHE A 10 -8.30 4.76 -7.24
CA PHE A 10 -9.05 3.86 -8.12
C PHE A 10 -8.19 2.70 -8.64
N VAL A 11 -7.01 3.00 -9.18
CA VAL A 11 -6.10 1.95 -9.70
C VAL A 11 -5.65 1.02 -8.58
N CYS A 12 -5.27 1.55 -7.41
CA CYS A 12 -4.88 0.75 -6.25
C CYS A 12 -6.02 -0.14 -5.73
N SER A 13 -7.28 0.24 -5.98
CA SER A 13 -8.44 -0.58 -5.58
C SER A 13 -8.68 -1.77 -6.50
N ILE A 14 -8.34 -1.69 -7.79
CA ILE A 14 -8.66 -2.72 -8.80
C ILE A 14 -7.44 -3.49 -9.31
N LEU A 15 -6.26 -2.87 -9.34
CA LEU A 15 -5.03 -3.51 -9.83
C LEU A 15 -4.70 -4.85 -9.13
N PRO A 16 -4.90 -4.99 -7.80
CA PRO A 16 -4.67 -6.26 -7.12
C PRO A 16 -5.51 -7.41 -7.66
N LEU A 17 -6.69 -7.16 -8.24
CA LEU A 17 -7.48 -8.21 -8.91
C LEU A 17 -6.67 -8.85 -10.04
N GLY A 18 -6.07 -8.04 -10.92
CA GLY A 18 -5.21 -8.54 -12.00
C GLY A 18 -3.97 -9.24 -11.48
N VAL A 19 -3.30 -8.65 -10.50
CA VAL A 19 -2.10 -9.21 -9.86
C VAL A 19 -2.36 -10.60 -9.28
N PHE A 20 -3.42 -10.76 -8.49
CA PHE A 20 -3.75 -12.05 -7.89
C PHE A 20 -4.40 -13.03 -8.87
N CYS A 21 -5.14 -12.56 -9.87
CA CYS A 21 -5.59 -13.40 -10.98
C CYS A 21 -4.38 -13.98 -11.75
N PHE A 22 -3.35 -13.16 -12.05
CA PHE A 22 -2.12 -13.64 -12.67
C PHE A 22 -1.39 -14.65 -11.78
N TYR A 23 -1.24 -14.32 -10.50
CA TYR A 23 -0.56 -15.19 -9.51
C TYR A 23 -1.19 -16.58 -9.41
N LEU A 24 -2.53 -16.66 -9.44
CA LEU A 24 -3.31 -17.89 -9.27
C LEU A 24 -3.65 -18.60 -10.58
N ALA A 25 -3.39 -17.96 -11.75
CA ALA A 25 -3.80 -18.46 -13.05
C ALA A 25 -3.21 -19.84 -13.38
N GLN A 26 -4.07 -20.81 -13.63
CA GLN A 26 -3.72 -22.15 -14.14
C GLN A 26 -3.88 -22.22 -15.67
N LYS A 27 -4.87 -21.49 -16.24
CA LYS A 27 -5.14 -21.46 -17.66
C LYS A 27 -4.27 -20.39 -18.34
N THR A 28 -3.62 -20.74 -19.44
CA THR A 28 -2.70 -19.84 -20.16
C THR A 28 -3.36 -18.54 -20.59
N TRP A 29 -4.59 -18.57 -21.10
CA TRP A 29 -5.28 -17.35 -21.53
C TRP A 29 -5.57 -16.40 -20.38
N ILE A 30 -5.98 -16.93 -19.19
CA ILE A 30 -6.20 -16.11 -17.99
C ILE A 30 -4.89 -15.45 -17.57
N ARG A 31 -3.78 -16.21 -17.61
CA ARG A 31 -2.45 -15.71 -17.27
C ARG A 31 -2.02 -14.59 -18.21
N ILE A 32 -2.24 -14.74 -19.52
CA ILE A 32 -1.90 -13.71 -20.52
C ILE A 32 -2.75 -12.45 -20.28
N CYS A 33 -4.08 -12.57 -20.21
CA CYS A 33 -4.96 -11.42 -20.03
C CYS A 33 -4.71 -10.68 -18.72
N SER A 34 -4.59 -11.41 -17.60
CA SER A 34 -4.29 -10.80 -16.30
C SER A 34 -2.87 -10.25 -16.22
N GLY A 35 -1.92 -10.86 -16.92
CA GLY A 35 -0.55 -10.35 -17.06
C GLY A 35 -0.49 -9.02 -17.79
N ILE A 36 -1.18 -8.90 -18.93
CA ILE A 36 -1.30 -7.63 -19.67
C ILE A 36 -1.95 -6.56 -18.80
N PHE A 37 -3.07 -6.89 -18.13
CA PHE A 37 -3.74 -5.95 -17.22
C PHE A 37 -2.82 -5.51 -16.07
N THR A 38 -2.09 -6.45 -15.46
CA THR A 38 -1.16 -6.16 -14.38
C THR A 38 -0.01 -5.26 -14.83
N PHE A 39 0.59 -5.57 -15.98
CA PHE A 39 1.71 -4.81 -16.52
C PHE A 39 1.30 -3.38 -16.88
N THR A 40 0.18 -3.21 -17.60
CA THR A 40 -0.35 -1.88 -17.94
C THR A 40 -0.79 -1.12 -16.69
N GLY A 41 -1.35 -1.81 -15.70
CA GLY A 41 -1.67 -1.23 -14.40
C GLY A 41 -0.44 -0.71 -13.66
N PHE A 42 0.68 -1.43 -13.68
CA PHE A 42 1.94 -0.95 -13.12
C PHE A 42 2.50 0.26 -13.89
N MET A 43 2.37 0.29 -15.23
CA MET A 43 2.70 1.49 -16.01
C MET A 43 1.86 2.70 -15.56
N THR A 44 0.57 2.47 -15.33
CA THR A 44 -0.35 3.49 -14.87
C THR A 44 0.02 4.04 -13.48
N LEU A 45 0.50 3.19 -12.55
CA LEU A 45 0.96 3.65 -11.24
C LEU A 45 2.10 4.68 -11.35
N VAL A 46 3.01 4.49 -12.28
CA VAL A 46 4.11 5.44 -12.51
C VAL A 46 3.59 6.76 -13.06
N SER A 47 2.63 6.72 -13.98
CA SER A 47 2.05 7.92 -14.60
C SER A 47 1.21 8.77 -13.64
N GLN A 48 0.75 8.19 -12.52
CA GLN A 48 -0.04 8.90 -11.52
C GLN A 48 0.76 9.81 -10.61
N ASN A 49 2.05 9.53 -10.48
CA ASN A 49 2.97 10.37 -9.73
C ASN A 49 2.53 10.62 -8.26
N THR A 50 2.19 9.55 -7.53
CA THR A 50 1.74 9.63 -6.14
C THR A 50 2.43 8.60 -5.24
N ASP A 51 3.00 9.06 -4.12
CA ASP A 51 3.68 8.20 -3.14
C ASP A 51 2.76 7.13 -2.54
N SER A 52 1.48 7.46 -2.34
CA SER A 52 0.49 6.53 -1.79
C SER A 52 0.29 5.27 -2.64
N ALA A 53 0.46 5.36 -3.98
CA ALA A 53 0.38 4.22 -4.88
C ALA A 53 1.55 3.24 -4.68
N TYR A 54 2.74 3.75 -4.39
CA TYR A 54 3.90 2.89 -4.08
C TYR A 54 3.75 2.20 -2.73
N ILE A 55 3.19 2.87 -1.72
CA ILE A 55 2.87 2.27 -0.42
C ILE A 55 1.82 1.16 -0.57
N ALA A 56 0.77 1.41 -1.35
CA ALA A 56 -0.23 0.38 -1.67
C ALA A 56 0.39 -0.82 -2.37
N SER A 57 1.27 -0.58 -3.35
CA SER A 57 1.99 -1.64 -4.06
C SER A 57 2.89 -2.44 -3.11
N MET A 58 3.61 -1.77 -2.20
CA MET A 58 4.41 -2.43 -1.18
C MET A 58 3.56 -3.33 -0.29
N ALA A 59 2.38 -2.88 0.14
CA ALA A 59 1.46 -3.67 0.94
C ALA A 59 0.97 -4.92 0.17
N VAL A 60 0.67 -4.80 -1.13
CA VAL A 60 0.33 -5.93 -2.01
C VAL A 60 1.50 -6.91 -2.13
N PHE A 61 2.73 -6.43 -2.33
CA PHE A 61 3.92 -7.29 -2.41
C PHE A 61 4.22 -7.99 -1.09
N LEU A 62 3.98 -7.35 0.06
CA LEU A 62 4.08 -8.00 1.37
C LEU A 62 3.08 -9.14 1.52
N LEU A 63 1.83 -8.94 1.09
CA LEU A 63 0.82 -10.02 1.09
C LEU A 63 1.21 -11.13 0.11
N LEU A 64 1.62 -10.81 -1.12
CA LEU A 64 2.11 -11.79 -2.10
C LEU A 64 3.25 -12.62 -1.54
N LEU A 65 4.21 -11.97 -0.90
CA LEU A 65 5.35 -12.63 -0.32
C LEU A 65 4.94 -13.53 0.85
N PHE A 66 4.02 -13.05 1.73
CA PHE A 66 3.47 -13.84 2.82
C PHE A 66 2.83 -15.15 2.33
N VAL A 67 2.10 -15.12 1.22
CA VAL A 67 1.48 -16.33 0.66
C VAL A 67 2.45 -17.16 -0.19
N SER A 68 3.52 -16.55 -0.74
CA SER A 68 4.46 -17.20 -1.65
C SER A 68 5.57 -17.98 -0.93
N VAL A 69 5.97 -17.57 0.29
CA VAL A 69 7.03 -18.25 1.05
C VAL A 69 6.67 -19.69 1.47
N LYS A 70 5.47 -20.16 1.13
CA LYS A 70 5.03 -21.52 1.38
C LYS A 70 5.64 -22.54 0.40
N SER A 71 6.02 -22.13 -0.83
CA SER A 71 6.61 -23.03 -1.84
C SER A 71 7.46 -22.29 -2.87
N ALA A 72 8.45 -23.00 -3.43
CA ALA A 72 9.33 -22.45 -4.46
C ALA A 72 8.54 -22.06 -5.73
N GLY A 73 7.55 -22.85 -6.15
CA GLY A 73 6.71 -22.50 -7.30
C GLY A 73 5.91 -21.21 -7.11
N ARG A 74 5.43 -20.93 -5.89
CA ARG A 74 4.77 -19.65 -5.57
C ARG A 74 5.76 -18.48 -5.59
N MET A 75 7.01 -18.68 -5.14
CA MET A 75 8.06 -17.68 -5.21
C MET A 75 8.42 -17.33 -6.65
N ILE A 76 8.42 -18.28 -7.58
CA ILE A 76 8.60 -18.00 -9.00
C ILE A 76 7.51 -17.04 -9.50
N ARG A 77 6.24 -17.27 -9.14
CA ARG A 77 5.13 -16.38 -9.51
C ARG A 77 5.30 -14.96 -8.95
N LEU A 78 5.75 -14.85 -7.70
CA LEU A 78 6.06 -13.55 -7.09
C LEU A 78 7.17 -12.83 -7.88
N CYS A 79 8.24 -13.54 -8.26
CA CYS A 79 9.33 -12.95 -9.04
C CYS A 79 8.86 -12.53 -10.45
N GLU A 80 7.95 -13.27 -11.08
CA GLU A 80 7.33 -12.85 -12.36
C GLU A 80 6.57 -11.53 -12.21
N ILE A 81 5.79 -11.36 -11.13
CA ILE A 81 5.08 -10.10 -10.83
C ILE A 81 6.08 -8.99 -10.52
N GLY A 82 7.12 -9.26 -9.74
CA GLY A 82 8.19 -8.31 -9.48
C GLY A 82 8.92 -7.87 -10.75
N LEU A 83 9.17 -8.80 -11.66
CA LEU A 83 9.75 -8.50 -12.97
C LEU A 83 8.85 -7.55 -13.78
N MET A 84 7.53 -7.81 -13.82
CA MET A 84 6.58 -6.92 -14.48
C MET A 84 6.55 -5.53 -13.80
N TYR A 85 6.60 -5.48 -12.48
CA TYR A 85 6.59 -4.23 -11.72
C TYR A 85 7.80 -3.34 -12.06
N PHE A 86 9.01 -3.91 -12.12
CA PHE A 86 10.22 -3.13 -12.41
C PHE A 86 10.46 -2.88 -13.89
N LEU A 87 9.88 -3.69 -14.80
CA LEU A 87 9.93 -3.43 -16.24
C LEU A 87 8.90 -2.39 -16.69
N ALA A 88 7.78 -2.24 -16.00
CA ALA A 88 6.74 -1.29 -16.37
C ALA A 88 7.23 0.17 -16.42
N PRO A 89 8.00 0.71 -15.43
CA PRO A 89 8.61 2.03 -15.53
C PRO A 89 9.56 2.16 -16.72
N LYS A 90 10.30 1.09 -17.07
CA LYS A 90 11.23 1.11 -18.21
C LYS A 90 10.50 1.10 -19.55
N ALA A 91 9.35 0.44 -19.62
CA ALA A 91 8.46 0.55 -20.78
C ALA A 91 7.88 1.98 -20.91
N MET A 92 7.48 2.60 -19.79
CA MET A 92 7.06 4.01 -19.78
C MET A 92 8.19 4.95 -20.23
N TRP A 93 9.42 4.74 -19.72
CA TRP A 93 10.59 5.51 -20.17
C TRP A 93 10.82 5.40 -21.70
N LEU A 94 10.61 4.22 -22.29
CA LEU A 94 10.72 4.04 -23.74
C LEU A 94 9.62 4.82 -24.48
N LEU A 95 8.38 4.79 -23.99
CA LEU A 95 7.28 5.58 -24.56
C LEU A 95 7.55 7.11 -24.49
N LEU A 96 8.09 7.58 -23.37
CA LEU A 96 8.46 8.99 -23.19
C LEU A 96 9.60 9.44 -24.12
N LYS A 97 10.49 8.52 -24.55
CA LYS A 97 11.47 8.83 -25.61
C LYS A 97 10.84 9.07 -26.97
N ILE A 98 9.71 8.42 -27.24
CA ILE A 98 8.95 8.60 -28.49
C ILE A 98 8.12 9.88 -28.44
N HIS A 99 7.60 10.24 -27.23
CA HIS A 99 6.74 11.41 -26.99
C HIS A 99 7.31 12.30 -25.88
N PRO A 100 8.43 13.02 -26.12
CA PRO A 100 9.15 13.76 -25.08
C PRO A 100 8.38 14.96 -24.51
N ASN A 101 7.39 15.48 -25.23
CA ASN A 101 6.64 16.70 -24.82
C ASN A 101 5.49 16.41 -23.83
N GLU A 102 5.28 15.16 -23.45
CA GLU A 102 4.19 14.75 -22.54
C GLU A 102 4.67 14.48 -21.10
N ILE A 103 5.89 14.91 -20.77
CA ILE A 103 6.46 14.70 -19.43
C ILE A 103 5.95 15.79 -18.50
N LEU A 104 5.17 15.39 -17.49
CA LEU A 104 4.84 16.22 -16.33
C LEU A 104 5.97 16.17 -15.31
N GLU A 105 5.99 17.14 -14.39
CA GLU A 105 6.88 17.06 -13.23
C GLU A 105 6.61 15.78 -12.44
N LEU A 106 7.66 14.97 -12.23
CA LEU A 106 7.57 13.69 -11.54
C LEU A 106 8.09 13.83 -10.11
N ASP A 107 7.46 13.08 -9.19
CA ASP A 107 7.97 12.90 -7.84
C ASP A 107 9.32 12.15 -7.85
N THR A 108 10.01 12.17 -6.73
CA THR A 108 11.34 11.55 -6.59
C THR A 108 11.33 10.06 -6.90
N ILE A 109 10.28 9.32 -6.48
CA ILE A 109 10.18 7.87 -6.68
C ILE A 109 9.93 7.55 -8.15
N SER A 110 8.94 8.18 -8.76
CA SER A 110 8.61 8.00 -10.18
C SER A 110 9.77 8.37 -11.08
N ASN A 111 10.44 9.50 -10.81
CA ASN A 111 11.62 9.95 -11.54
C ASN A 111 12.76 8.94 -11.44
N THR A 112 13.05 8.42 -10.24
CA THR A 112 14.08 7.40 -10.03
C THR A 112 13.75 6.11 -10.78
N LEU A 113 12.52 5.62 -10.68
CA LEU A 113 12.11 4.39 -11.35
C LEU A 113 12.20 4.49 -12.87
N LEU A 114 11.88 5.65 -13.43
CA LEU A 114 11.93 5.90 -14.88
C LEU A 114 13.37 6.06 -15.39
N PHE A 115 14.12 7.00 -14.81
CA PHE A 115 15.34 7.52 -15.45
C PHE A 115 16.63 6.97 -14.84
N ASP A 116 16.65 6.50 -13.60
CA ASP A 116 17.87 5.96 -13.00
C ASP A 116 18.23 4.60 -13.62
N SER A 117 19.42 4.53 -14.24
CA SER A 117 19.94 3.30 -14.85
C SER A 117 20.19 2.19 -13.84
N ARG A 118 20.47 2.52 -12.59
CA ARG A 118 20.69 1.53 -11.52
C ARG A 118 19.44 0.69 -11.22
N VAL A 119 18.25 1.19 -11.53
CA VAL A 119 16.99 0.45 -11.38
C VAL A 119 16.94 -0.80 -12.26
N TRP A 120 17.70 -0.87 -13.37
CA TRP A 120 17.81 -2.08 -14.19
C TRP A 120 18.35 -3.31 -13.44
N ILE A 121 19.03 -3.11 -12.32
CA ILE A 121 19.47 -4.23 -11.47
C ILE A 121 18.28 -5.02 -10.87
N LEU A 122 17.14 -4.38 -10.62
CA LEU A 122 15.98 -5.00 -9.99
C LEU A 122 15.32 -6.09 -10.86
N PRO A 123 15.03 -5.86 -12.16
CA PRO A 123 14.63 -6.94 -13.07
C PRO A 123 15.64 -8.11 -13.12
N VAL A 124 16.95 -7.81 -13.13
CA VAL A 124 17.99 -8.85 -13.11
C VAL A 124 17.94 -9.67 -11.82
N ILE A 125 17.77 -9.01 -10.68
CA ILE A 125 17.58 -9.70 -9.39
C ILE A 125 16.34 -10.60 -9.43
N CYS A 126 15.21 -10.14 -9.97
CA CYS A 126 14.02 -10.96 -10.12
C CYS A 126 14.28 -12.21 -10.97
N LEU A 127 15.00 -12.08 -12.08
CA LEU A 127 15.38 -13.23 -12.94
C LEU A 127 16.30 -14.22 -12.22
N LEU A 128 17.27 -13.73 -11.44
CA LEU A 128 18.16 -14.58 -10.65
C LEU A 128 17.39 -15.36 -9.58
N PHE A 129 16.47 -14.70 -8.86
CA PHE A 129 15.61 -15.38 -7.91
C PHE A 129 14.66 -16.37 -8.58
N MET A 130 14.11 -16.05 -9.74
CA MET A 130 13.32 -17.02 -10.52
C MET A 130 14.13 -18.27 -10.86
N ALA A 131 15.35 -18.11 -11.35
CA ALA A 131 16.25 -19.23 -11.65
C ALA A 131 16.57 -20.05 -10.38
N PHE A 132 16.88 -19.36 -9.26
CA PHE A 132 17.15 -20.00 -7.99
C PHE A 132 15.96 -20.83 -7.50
N PHE A 133 14.74 -20.26 -7.47
CA PHE A 133 13.55 -20.98 -7.02
C PHE A 133 13.15 -22.09 -8.00
N TYR A 134 13.37 -21.92 -9.29
CA TYR A 134 13.16 -22.99 -10.28
C TYR A 134 14.09 -24.18 -10.05
N LEU A 135 15.37 -23.94 -9.78
CA LEU A 135 16.31 -24.99 -9.44
C LEU A 135 16.01 -25.65 -8.09
N LEU A 136 15.54 -24.85 -7.13
CA LEU A 136 15.14 -25.34 -5.81
C LEU A 136 13.90 -26.24 -5.90
N ASP A 137 12.89 -25.85 -6.68
CA ASP A 137 11.64 -26.60 -6.87
C ASP A 137 11.89 -28.03 -7.36
N LYS A 138 12.91 -28.22 -8.20
CA LYS A 138 13.32 -29.55 -8.67
C LYS A 138 13.91 -30.46 -7.59
N LYS A 139 14.26 -29.92 -6.39
CA LYS A 139 14.91 -30.69 -5.33
C LYS A 139 13.92 -31.33 -4.33
N GLY A 140 12.60 -31.26 -4.57
CA GLY A 140 11.56 -31.94 -3.83
C GLY A 140 11.60 -31.64 -2.31
N LYS A 141 11.71 -32.66 -1.46
CA LYS A 141 11.67 -32.54 0.00
C LYS A 141 12.74 -31.59 0.59
N TYR A 142 13.90 -31.49 -0.05
CA TYR A 142 14.93 -30.54 0.37
C TYR A 142 14.47 -29.09 0.18
N ALA A 143 13.72 -28.80 -0.88
CA ALA A 143 13.15 -27.49 -1.12
C ALA A 143 12.24 -27.04 0.02
N THR A 144 11.43 -27.94 0.59
CA THR A 144 10.53 -27.61 1.71
C THR A 144 11.29 -27.10 2.93
N ASN A 145 12.39 -27.76 3.31
CA ASN A 145 13.21 -27.32 4.44
C ASN A 145 13.85 -25.96 4.20
N VAL A 146 14.39 -25.73 3.00
CA VAL A 146 14.96 -24.42 2.61
C VAL A 146 13.90 -23.33 2.63
N MET A 147 12.69 -23.60 2.13
CA MET A 147 11.59 -22.64 2.16
C MET A 147 11.16 -22.25 3.59
N VAL A 148 11.19 -23.17 4.55
CA VAL A 148 10.92 -22.86 5.97
C VAL A 148 11.95 -21.86 6.51
N VAL A 149 13.23 -22.06 6.20
CA VAL A 149 14.31 -21.15 6.63
C VAL A 149 14.13 -19.78 5.98
N ILE A 150 13.92 -19.73 4.65
CA ILE A 150 13.69 -18.47 3.90
C ILE A 150 12.49 -17.72 4.51
N ARG A 151 11.39 -18.42 4.78
CA ARG A 151 10.20 -17.83 5.40
C ARG A 151 10.50 -17.19 6.74
N ASN A 152 11.20 -17.88 7.63
CA ASN A 152 11.49 -17.37 8.96
C ASN A 152 12.44 -16.16 8.92
N ILE A 153 13.47 -16.21 8.08
CA ILE A 153 14.36 -15.06 7.83
C ILE A 153 13.56 -13.88 7.32
N PHE A 154 12.70 -14.12 6.33
CA PHE A 154 11.89 -13.07 5.73
C PHE A 154 10.97 -12.39 6.75
N TYR A 155 10.24 -13.15 7.57
CA TYR A 155 9.38 -12.56 8.61
C TYR A 155 10.19 -11.76 9.62
N GLY A 156 11.37 -12.26 10.00
CA GLY A 156 12.30 -11.52 10.86
C GLY A 156 12.73 -10.19 10.24
N LEU A 157 13.10 -10.20 8.95
CA LEU A 157 13.51 -8.97 8.24
C LEU A 157 12.35 -7.97 8.07
N VAL A 158 11.12 -8.42 7.79
CA VAL A 158 9.96 -7.54 7.69
C VAL A 158 9.68 -6.87 9.04
N VAL A 159 9.62 -7.64 10.12
CA VAL A 159 9.40 -7.10 11.47
C VAL A 159 10.51 -6.13 11.86
N ALA A 160 11.76 -6.52 11.66
CA ALA A 160 12.93 -5.67 11.95
C ALA A 160 12.90 -4.37 11.13
N GLY A 161 12.56 -4.44 9.83
CA GLY A 161 12.45 -3.27 8.96
C GLY A 161 11.34 -2.31 9.40
N ILE A 162 10.17 -2.82 9.78
CA ILE A 162 9.07 -2.00 10.31
C ILE A 162 9.48 -1.31 11.61
N LEU A 163 10.03 -2.07 12.57
CA LEU A 163 10.47 -1.52 13.85
C LEU A 163 11.57 -0.46 13.68
N PHE A 164 12.51 -0.73 12.78
CA PHE A 164 13.58 0.21 12.44
C PHE A 164 13.06 1.51 11.83
N SER A 165 12.11 1.42 10.88
CA SER A 165 11.48 2.60 10.25
C SER A 165 10.72 3.44 11.28
N ILE A 166 9.95 2.80 12.16
CA ILE A 166 9.23 3.49 13.25
C ILE A 166 10.24 4.17 14.19
N LEU A 167 11.31 3.48 14.58
CA LEU A 167 12.34 4.02 15.47
C LEU A 167 12.98 5.28 14.88
N ILE A 168 13.38 5.24 13.60
CA ILE A 168 13.99 6.40 12.93
C ILE A 168 13.01 7.57 12.87
N LEU A 169 11.76 7.36 12.49
CA LEU A 169 10.74 8.42 12.42
C LEU A 169 10.50 9.04 13.82
N VAL A 170 10.42 8.22 14.88
CA VAL A 170 10.27 8.71 16.26
C VAL A 170 11.49 9.50 16.72
N LEU A 171 12.70 9.03 16.41
CA LEU A 171 13.93 9.76 16.76
C LEU A 171 14.05 11.07 15.99
N SER A 172 13.67 11.07 14.70
CA SER A 172 13.61 12.26 13.86
C SER A 172 12.63 13.30 14.42
N ALA A 173 11.40 12.88 14.70
CA ALA A 173 10.35 13.75 15.27
C ALA A 173 10.75 14.37 16.63
N LYS A 174 11.64 13.71 17.38
CA LYS A 174 12.18 14.20 18.67
C LYS A 174 13.47 15.01 18.50
N GLY A 175 13.98 15.21 17.28
CA GLY A 175 15.28 15.87 17.04
C GLY A 175 16.49 15.13 17.63
N LYS A 176 16.37 13.80 17.80
CA LYS A 176 17.39 12.95 18.44
C LYS A 176 18.19 12.08 17.46
N LEU A 177 18.08 12.35 16.15
CA LEU A 177 18.92 11.67 15.17
C LEU A 177 20.38 12.09 15.33
N SER A 178 21.28 11.11 15.32
CA SER A 178 22.73 11.35 15.44
C SER A 178 23.53 10.31 14.66
N GLY A 179 24.79 10.62 14.38
CA GLY A 179 25.72 9.72 13.71
C GLY A 179 25.24 9.28 12.33
N ILE A 180 25.34 7.99 12.04
CA ILE A 180 24.98 7.41 10.73
C ILE A 180 23.51 7.62 10.37
N PHE A 181 22.62 7.69 11.37
CA PHE A 181 21.18 7.90 11.14
C PHE A 181 20.87 9.31 10.64
N LEU A 182 21.62 10.31 11.13
CA LEU A 182 21.52 11.68 10.63
C LEU A 182 22.00 11.74 9.17
N MET A 183 23.15 11.15 8.85
CA MET A 183 23.65 11.08 7.47
C MET A 183 22.69 10.34 6.51
N LEU A 184 22.00 9.29 7.01
CA LEU A 184 21.00 8.57 6.22
C LEU A 184 19.78 9.44 5.96
N SER A 185 19.33 10.17 6.95
CA SER A 185 18.15 11.05 6.83
C SER A 185 18.38 12.24 5.87
N GLU A 186 19.62 12.76 5.80
CA GLU A 186 20.01 13.78 4.80
C GLU A 186 19.95 13.25 3.37
N LYS A 187 20.23 11.94 3.17
CA LYS A 187 20.19 11.29 1.84
C LYS A 187 18.80 10.79 1.46
N ILE A 188 17.96 10.50 2.44
CA ILE A 188 16.61 9.95 2.26
C ILE A 188 15.63 10.88 2.97
N PRO A 189 15.06 11.88 2.26
CA PRO A 189 14.20 12.89 2.87
C PRO A 189 13.00 12.32 3.65
N TYR A 190 12.51 11.15 3.25
CA TYR A 190 11.42 10.45 3.95
C TYR A 190 11.76 9.99 5.38
N LEU A 191 13.04 9.98 5.77
CA LEU A 191 13.47 9.65 7.14
C LEU A 191 13.55 10.88 8.05
N THR A 192 13.41 12.10 7.50
CA THR A 192 13.42 13.34 8.28
C THR A 192 12.00 13.84 8.48
N TRP A 193 11.52 13.78 9.72
CA TRP A 193 10.19 14.29 10.06
C TRP A 193 10.21 15.80 10.19
N GLU A 194 9.54 16.49 9.29
CA GLU A 194 9.40 17.96 9.26
C GLU A 194 7.99 18.34 8.76
N ALA A 195 7.63 19.61 8.85
CA ALA A 195 6.30 20.09 8.45
C ALA A 195 5.95 19.74 7.00
N GLN A 196 6.93 19.84 6.08
CA GLN A 196 6.74 19.53 4.66
C GLN A 196 6.86 18.05 4.32
N TRP A 197 7.15 17.17 5.28
CA TRP A 197 7.25 15.73 5.06
C TRP A 197 6.00 15.20 4.36
N GLY A 198 6.21 14.41 3.31
CA GLY A 198 5.12 13.81 2.55
C GLY A 198 4.15 14.83 1.95
N ASN A 199 4.67 15.96 1.45
CA ASN A 199 3.87 17.03 0.87
C ASN A 199 2.89 17.67 1.89
N GLY A 200 3.43 18.13 3.04
CA GLY A 200 2.68 18.79 4.11
C GLY A 200 2.00 17.85 5.11
N ARG A 201 2.14 16.52 4.93
CA ARG A 201 1.56 15.55 5.89
C ARG A 201 2.23 15.59 7.25
N GLY A 202 3.53 15.95 7.32
CA GLY A 202 4.22 16.12 8.59
C GLY A 202 3.53 17.14 9.49
N PHE A 203 3.18 18.33 8.95
CA PHE A 203 2.37 19.32 9.65
C PHE A 203 0.99 18.76 9.98
N THR A 204 0.27 18.25 8.97
CA THR A 204 -1.11 17.79 9.11
C THR A 204 -1.25 16.71 10.19
N TRP A 205 -0.35 15.73 10.22
CA TRP A 205 -0.41 14.64 11.21
C TRP A 205 0.01 15.09 12.61
N SER A 206 1.03 15.96 12.71
CA SER A 206 1.44 16.55 14.00
C SER A 206 0.33 17.42 14.57
N PHE A 207 -0.29 18.24 13.73
CA PHE A 207 -1.45 19.07 14.07
C PHE A 207 -2.65 18.21 14.52
N THR A 208 -3.02 17.21 13.71
CA THR A 208 -4.15 16.32 14.03
C THR A 208 -3.91 15.56 15.34
N GLY A 209 -2.69 15.09 15.56
CA GLY A 209 -2.31 14.43 16.83
C GLY A 209 -2.46 15.36 18.03
N LYS A 210 -2.04 16.64 17.92
CA LYS A 210 -2.27 17.65 18.95
C LYS A 210 -3.76 17.89 19.19
N MET A 211 -4.52 18.09 18.12
CA MET A 211 -5.97 18.28 18.18
C MET A 211 -6.67 17.11 18.89
N ILE A 212 -6.35 15.85 18.54
CA ILE A 212 -6.89 14.66 19.23
C ILE A 212 -6.51 14.65 20.72
N ALA A 213 -5.25 15.03 21.05
CA ALA A 213 -4.80 15.07 22.45
C ALA A 213 -5.59 16.09 23.29
N GLU A 214 -5.99 17.21 22.69
CA GLU A 214 -6.74 18.29 23.33
C GLU A 214 -8.28 18.10 23.31
N MET A 215 -8.81 17.15 22.54
CA MET A 215 -10.23 16.80 22.53
C MET A 215 -10.76 16.45 23.91
N SER A 216 -12.05 16.77 24.17
CA SER A 216 -12.77 16.29 25.35
C SER A 216 -12.78 14.75 25.42
N PRO A 217 -12.87 14.14 26.60
CA PRO A 217 -12.99 12.69 26.71
C PRO A 217 -14.14 12.10 25.89
N TRP A 218 -15.24 12.85 25.75
CA TRP A 218 -16.39 12.46 24.93
C TRP A 218 -16.04 12.44 23.44
N HIS A 219 -15.40 13.49 22.92
CA HIS A 219 -14.97 13.54 21.52
C HIS A 219 -13.84 12.53 21.21
N LYS A 220 -12.96 12.22 22.17
CA LYS A 220 -12.00 11.13 22.01
C LYS A 220 -12.68 9.79 21.82
N LEU A 221 -13.76 9.54 22.54
CA LEU A 221 -14.45 8.25 22.47
C LEU A 221 -15.36 8.11 21.25
N PHE A 222 -16.13 9.16 20.90
CA PHE A 222 -17.18 9.11 19.87
C PHE A 222 -16.90 10.00 18.65
N GLY A 223 -15.85 10.85 18.67
CA GLY A 223 -15.53 11.78 17.60
C GLY A 223 -16.33 13.07 17.63
N VAL A 224 -16.12 13.90 16.62
CA VAL A 224 -16.80 15.20 16.46
C VAL A 224 -17.95 15.12 15.44
N GLY A 225 -18.15 14.00 14.81
CA GLY A 225 -19.19 13.72 13.82
C GLY A 225 -18.61 13.45 12.42
N PRO A 226 -19.37 12.74 11.57
CA PRO A 226 -18.98 12.41 10.22
C PRO A 226 -18.64 13.67 9.40
N ASP A 227 -17.51 13.67 8.68
CA ASP A 227 -17.06 14.76 7.81
C ASP A 227 -16.91 16.13 8.52
N HIS A 228 -16.71 16.12 9.85
CA HIS A 228 -16.58 17.33 10.66
C HIS A 228 -15.12 17.72 10.95
N PHE A 229 -14.14 17.02 10.38
CA PHE A 229 -12.73 17.33 10.58
C PHE A 229 -12.43 18.83 10.38
N ALA A 230 -12.77 19.37 9.21
CA ALA A 230 -12.49 20.78 8.89
C ALA A 230 -13.21 21.75 9.84
N GLY A 231 -14.52 21.56 10.02
CA GLY A 231 -15.31 22.43 10.91
C GLY A 231 -14.75 22.48 12.34
N TYR A 232 -14.38 21.33 12.89
CA TYR A 232 -13.78 21.24 14.22
C TYR A 232 -12.38 21.86 14.27
N ALA A 233 -11.52 21.54 13.28
CA ALA A 233 -10.17 22.06 13.20
C ALA A 233 -10.13 23.60 13.10
N TYR A 234 -10.91 24.18 12.20
CA TYR A 234 -10.96 25.63 12.00
C TYR A 234 -11.67 26.37 13.14
N SER A 235 -12.62 25.76 13.83
CA SER A 235 -13.24 26.39 15.02
C SER A 235 -12.25 26.63 16.16
N LEU A 236 -11.15 25.89 16.21
CA LEU A 236 -10.17 25.94 17.32
C LEU A 236 -8.80 26.53 16.88
N TYR A 237 -8.42 26.39 15.60
CA TYR A 237 -7.05 26.65 15.15
C TYR A 237 -6.99 27.40 13.82
N GLU A 238 -7.98 28.27 13.54
CA GLU A 238 -8.13 28.97 12.25
C GLU A 238 -6.86 29.72 11.83
N ASP A 239 -6.28 30.55 12.73
CA ASP A 239 -5.10 31.35 12.42
C ASP A 239 -3.89 30.50 12.01
N MET A 240 -3.65 29.38 12.74
CA MET A 240 -2.55 28.48 12.47
C MET A 240 -2.74 27.75 11.15
N LEU A 241 -3.96 27.32 10.84
CA LEU A 241 -4.28 26.61 9.61
C LEU A 241 -4.20 27.55 8.40
N ASN A 242 -4.70 28.79 8.52
CA ASN A 242 -4.60 29.80 7.47
C ASN A 242 -3.15 30.21 7.21
N GLN A 243 -2.31 30.29 8.26
CA GLN A 243 -0.88 30.54 8.08
C GLN A 243 -0.18 29.44 7.28
N MET A 244 -0.56 28.19 7.47
CA MET A 244 0.08 27.06 6.79
C MET A 244 -0.49 26.80 5.40
N TRP A 245 -1.81 26.89 5.22
CA TRP A 245 -2.51 26.49 4.00
C TRP A 245 -2.98 27.68 3.15
N GLY A 246 -2.91 28.91 3.67
CA GLY A 246 -3.36 30.12 2.98
C GLY A 246 -4.84 30.07 2.66
N SER A 247 -5.19 30.21 1.39
CA SER A 247 -6.57 30.12 0.90
C SER A 247 -7.08 28.69 0.74
N ASN A 248 -6.22 27.67 0.88
CA ASN A 248 -6.62 26.29 0.78
C ASN A 248 -7.15 25.81 2.14
N VAL A 249 -8.28 25.10 2.12
CA VAL A 249 -8.88 24.55 3.34
C VAL A 249 -8.38 23.12 3.55
N LEU A 250 -7.83 22.85 4.74
CA LEU A 250 -7.50 21.51 5.17
C LEU A 250 -8.79 20.76 5.51
N THR A 251 -9.26 19.88 4.63
CA THR A 251 -10.55 19.18 4.78
C THR A 251 -10.48 17.87 5.55
N ASN A 252 -9.29 17.28 5.69
CA ASN A 252 -9.10 15.97 6.33
C ASN A 252 -7.64 15.76 6.74
N ALA A 253 -7.36 14.70 7.49
CA ALA A 253 -6.03 14.36 7.99
C ALA A 253 -5.05 13.85 6.91
N HIS A 254 -5.46 13.67 5.65
CA HIS A 254 -4.68 12.95 4.61
C HIS A 254 -4.15 11.57 5.07
N ASN A 255 -4.88 10.97 6.00
CA ASN A 255 -4.72 9.61 6.51
C ASN A 255 -6.10 9.17 7.01
N GLU A 256 -6.72 8.23 6.30
CA GLU A 256 -8.09 7.77 6.60
C GLU A 256 -8.22 7.26 8.03
N TRP A 257 -7.22 6.51 8.49
CA TRP A 257 -7.25 5.88 9.81
C TRP A 257 -7.22 6.89 10.95
N VAL A 258 -6.43 7.95 10.77
CA VAL A 258 -6.35 9.07 11.72
C VAL A 258 -7.60 9.94 11.61
N ASN A 259 -8.11 10.16 10.41
CA ASN A 259 -9.36 10.91 10.18
C ASN A 259 -10.55 10.25 10.89
N MET A 260 -10.64 8.90 10.83
CA MET A 260 -11.67 8.14 11.54
C MET A 260 -11.64 8.36 13.06
N ILE A 261 -10.46 8.63 13.66
CA ILE A 261 -10.37 8.96 15.08
C ILE A 261 -11.00 10.34 15.36
N VAL A 262 -10.80 11.31 14.47
CA VAL A 262 -11.40 12.64 14.63
C VAL A 262 -12.92 12.58 14.45
N ASP A 263 -13.38 11.96 13.37
CA ASP A 263 -14.79 11.96 12.99
C ASP A 263 -15.65 11.04 13.88
N TYR A 264 -15.14 9.85 14.27
CA TYR A 264 -15.90 8.80 14.95
C TYR A 264 -15.31 8.36 16.31
N GLY A 265 -14.24 9.01 16.76
CA GLY A 265 -13.52 8.67 17.97
C GLY A 265 -12.77 7.34 17.92
N PHE A 266 -12.12 7.00 19.03
CA PHE A 266 -11.40 5.74 19.14
C PHE A 266 -12.30 4.51 18.99
N LEU A 267 -13.55 4.59 19.44
CA LEU A 267 -14.50 3.47 19.32
C LEU A 267 -14.84 3.19 17.85
N GLY A 268 -15.27 4.22 17.11
CA GLY A 268 -15.60 4.09 15.70
C GLY A 268 -14.39 3.72 14.82
N ALA A 269 -13.24 4.36 15.06
CA ALA A 269 -12.01 4.04 14.36
C ALA A 269 -11.57 2.58 14.58
N THR A 270 -11.66 2.09 15.83
CA THR A 270 -11.32 0.69 16.14
C THR A 270 -12.27 -0.28 15.44
N ALA A 271 -13.57 0.00 15.42
CA ALA A 271 -14.55 -0.81 14.71
C ALA A 271 -14.30 -0.81 13.19
N TYR A 272 -14.01 0.35 12.62
CA TYR A 272 -13.71 0.49 11.18
C TYR A 272 -12.45 -0.25 10.76
N ILE A 273 -11.34 -0.05 11.46
CA ILE A 273 -10.08 -0.76 11.21
C ILE A 273 -10.29 -2.26 11.44
N GLY A 274 -10.98 -2.64 12.52
CA GLY A 274 -11.30 -4.03 12.85
C GLY A 274 -12.10 -4.74 11.77
N PHE A 275 -13.01 -4.03 11.10
CA PHE A 275 -13.77 -4.55 9.95
C PHE A 275 -12.82 -4.99 8.81
N PHE A 276 -11.92 -4.13 8.36
CA PHE A 276 -10.95 -4.45 7.31
C PHE A 276 -9.99 -5.56 7.71
N LEU A 277 -9.44 -5.50 8.93
CA LEU A 277 -8.51 -6.51 9.43
C LEU A 277 -9.18 -7.87 9.58
N SER A 278 -10.42 -7.92 10.07
CA SER A 278 -11.15 -9.17 10.21
C SER A 278 -11.45 -9.80 8.85
N ALA A 279 -11.87 -9.00 7.87
CA ALA A 279 -12.09 -9.45 6.50
C ALA A 279 -10.78 -9.98 5.88
N LEU A 280 -9.68 -9.21 6.00
CA LEU A 280 -8.36 -9.59 5.49
C LEU A 280 -7.90 -10.94 6.07
N VAL A 281 -7.92 -11.08 7.39
CA VAL A 281 -7.49 -12.32 8.07
C VAL A 281 -8.35 -13.52 7.65
N ARG A 282 -9.67 -13.35 7.59
CA ARG A 282 -10.59 -14.43 7.18
C ARG A 282 -10.36 -14.82 5.73
N PHE A 283 -10.19 -13.88 4.82
CA PHE A 283 -9.97 -14.16 3.41
C PHE A 283 -8.61 -14.81 3.17
N VAL A 284 -7.55 -14.34 3.81
CA VAL A 284 -6.22 -14.98 3.70
C VAL A 284 -6.22 -16.39 4.27
N LYS A 285 -6.87 -16.64 5.42
CA LYS A 285 -6.95 -17.98 6.00
C LYS A 285 -7.68 -18.99 5.11
N ASN A 286 -8.69 -18.54 4.37
CA ASN A 286 -9.52 -19.39 3.49
C ASN A 286 -9.14 -19.27 2.00
N SER A 287 -8.02 -18.61 1.68
CA SER A 287 -7.62 -18.33 0.30
C SER A 287 -7.16 -19.56 -0.49
N GLU A 288 -6.72 -20.63 0.19
CA GLU A 288 -6.30 -21.88 -0.48
C GLU A 288 -7.49 -22.56 -1.15
N ASP A 289 -8.66 -22.35 -0.62
CA ASP A 289 -9.91 -22.93 -1.12
C ASP A 289 -10.61 -22.08 -2.18
N SER A 290 -10.32 -20.78 -2.25
CA SER A 290 -10.98 -19.91 -3.19
C SER A 290 -10.06 -18.77 -3.67
N PRO A 291 -9.69 -18.75 -4.97
CA PRO A 291 -8.92 -17.66 -5.56
C PRO A 291 -9.53 -16.27 -5.36
N VAL A 292 -10.86 -16.17 -5.32
CA VAL A 292 -11.59 -14.91 -5.13
C VAL A 292 -11.25 -14.27 -3.78
N LEU A 293 -11.07 -15.08 -2.73
CA LEU A 293 -10.73 -14.58 -1.40
C LEU A 293 -9.34 -13.93 -1.37
N LEU A 294 -8.37 -14.51 -2.07
CA LEU A 294 -7.04 -13.93 -2.13
C LEU A 294 -7.00 -12.64 -2.97
N CYS A 295 -7.76 -12.58 -4.06
CA CYS A 295 -7.94 -11.36 -4.83
C CYS A 295 -8.54 -10.23 -3.97
N ALA A 296 -9.60 -10.53 -3.21
CA ALA A 296 -10.23 -9.58 -2.31
C ALA A 296 -9.28 -9.13 -1.19
N ALA A 297 -8.52 -10.05 -0.59
CA ALA A 297 -7.48 -9.72 0.39
C ALA A 297 -6.44 -8.75 -0.19
N GLY A 298 -6.04 -8.96 -1.45
CA GLY A 298 -5.15 -8.05 -2.17
C GLY A 298 -5.72 -6.63 -2.33
N CYS A 299 -7.00 -6.51 -2.67
CA CYS A 299 -7.68 -5.22 -2.78
C CYS A 299 -7.80 -4.53 -1.41
N ILE A 300 -8.13 -5.27 -0.35
CA ILE A 300 -8.19 -4.74 1.02
C ILE A 300 -6.84 -4.19 1.45
N VAL A 301 -5.77 -4.97 1.31
CA VAL A 301 -4.44 -4.55 1.77
C VAL A 301 -3.90 -3.39 0.97
N SER A 302 -4.20 -3.31 -0.33
CA SER A 302 -3.88 -2.18 -1.19
C SER A 302 -4.62 -0.92 -0.77
N TYR A 303 -5.92 -1.00 -0.54
CA TYR A 303 -6.74 0.10 -0.05
C TYR A 303 -6.23 0.60 1.31
N MET A 304 -5.99 -0.32 2.25
CA MET A 304 -5.46 0.03 3.56
C MET A 304 -4.11 0.73 3.48
N GLY A 305 -3.21 0.24 2.63
CA GLY A 305 -1.89 0.83 2.40
C GLY A 305 -1.97 2.20 1.72
N HIS A 306 -2.80 2.36 0.68
CA HIS A 306 -3.01 3.64 -0.01
C HIS A 306 -3.53 4.71 0.96
N ASN A 307 -4.47 4.37 1.81
CA ASN A 307 -5.15 5.30 2.69
C ASN A 307 -4.39 5.60 4.00
N LEU A 308 -3.18 5.10 4.17
CA LEU A 308 -2.21 5.66 5.11
C LEU A 308 -1.78 7.09 4.70
N PHE A 309 -1.84 7.41 3.40
CA PHE A 309 -1.42 8.70 2.85
C PHE A 309 -2.53 9.39 2.06
N CYS A 310 -3.74 8.85 2.13
CA CYS A 310 -4.92 9.36 1.46
C CYS A 310 -6.15 9.21 2.38
N TYR A 311 -7.32 9.42 1.85
CA TYR A 311 -8.59 9.34 2.57
C TYR A 311 -9.63 8.61 1.71
N GLN A 312 -10.74 8.20 2.32
CA GLN A 312 -11.84 7.56 1.61
C GLN A 312 -12.39 8.48 0.51
N GLN A 313 -12.76 7.87 -0.61
CA GLN A 313 -13.22 8.60 -1.79
C GLN A 313 -14.46 7.94 -2.38
N VAL A 314 -15.41 8.76 -2.78
CA VAL A 314 -16.69 8.32 -3.37
C VAL A 314 -16.48 7.42 -4.59
N LEU A 315 -15.41 7.65 -5.35
CA LEU A 315 -15.10 6.89 -6.58
C LEU A 315 -14.48 5.51 -6.32
N CYS A 316 -13.91 5.25 -5.15
CA CYS A 316 -13.08 4.07 -4.90
C CYS A 316 -13.58 3.24 -3.73
N THR A 317 -13.90 3.87 -2.62
CA THR A 317 -14.31 3.19 -1.40
C THR A 317 -15.51 2.26 -1.59
N PRO A 318 -16.59 2.63 -2.32
CA PRO A 318 -17.71 1.72 -2.57
C PRO A 318 -17.32 0.43 -3.29
N PHE A 319 -16.35 0.48 -4.22
CA PHE A 319 -15.87 -0.71 -4.92
C PHE A 319 -15.16 -1.69 -3.98
N VAL A 320 -14.39 -1.17 -3.01
CA VAL A 320 -13.71 -2.01 -2.01
C VAL A 320 -14.74 -2.72 -1.12
N PHE A 321 -15.78 -2.01 -0.68
CA PHE A 321 -16.89 -2.64 0.07
C PHE A 321 -17.64 -3.68 -0.75
N LEU A 322 -17.86 -3.43 -2.04
CA LEU A 322 -18.47 -4.41 -2.95
C LEU A 322 -17.60 -5.67 -3.08
N ILE A 323 -16.28 -5.50 -3.24
CA ILE A 323 -15.34 -6.63 -3.32
C ILE A 323 -15.37 -7.45 -2.02
N ILE A 324 -15.40 -6.78 -0.85
CA ILE A 324 -15.51 -7.43 0.45
C ILE A 324 -16.83 -8.22 0.55
N ALA A 325 -17.95 -7.62 0.15
CA ALA A 325 -19.27 -8.26 0.19
C ALA A 325 -19.32 -9.50 -0.72
N LEU A 326 -18.78 -9.43 -1.93
CA LEU A 326 -18.71 -10.57 -2.86
C LEU A 326 -17.82 -11.70 -2.32
N ALA A 327 -16.69 -11.36 -1.73
CA ALA A 327 -15.79 -12.35 -1.12
C ALA A 327 -16.43 -13.00 0.12
N GLU A 328 -17.13 -12.21 0.95
CA GLU A 328 -17.86 -12.71 2.10
C GLU A 328 -19.01 -13.65 1.70
N TYR A 329 -19.75 -13.29 0.65
CA TYR A 329 -20.77 -14.17 0.06
C TYR A 329 -20.16 -15.50 -0.38
N GLN A 330 -19.03 -15.47 -1.08
CA GLN A 330 -18.33 -16.68 -1.54
C GLN A 330 -17.87 -17.55 -0.38
N LEU A 331 -17.38 -16.93 0.69
CA LEU A 331 -16.93 -17.64 1.89
C LEU A 331 -18.10 -18.34 2.59
N ARG A 332 -19.24 -17.66 2.78
CA ARG A 332 -20.44 -18.22 3.42
C ARG A 332 -21.09 -19.32 2.59
N ARG A 333 -21.16 -19.15 1.28
CA ARG A 333 -21.70 -20.17 0.37
C ARG A 333 -20.95 -21.50 0.50
N LYS A 334 -19.63 -21.45 0.62
CA LYS A 334 -18.79 -22.63 0.85
C LYS A 334 -19.13 -23.32 2.18
N ALA A 335 -19.16 -22.55 3.26
CA ALA A 335 -19.49 -23.07 4.59
C ALA A 335 -20.89 -23.71 4.64
N GLY A 336 -21.86 -23.14 3.92
CA GLY A 336 -23.20 -23.70 3.81
C GLY A 336 -23.29 -25.01 3.02
N HIS A 337 -22.41 -25.22 2.03
CA HIS A 337 -22.34 -26.48 1.29
C HIS A 337 -21.61 -27.61 2.04
N GLU A 338 -20.75 -27.28 3.01
CA GLU A 338 -20.05 -28.26 3.86
C GLU A 338 -20.93 -28.73 5.06
N SER A 339 -21.99 -27.98 5.36
CA SER A 339 -22.94 -28.28 6.45
C SER A 339 -24.24 -28.93 6.00
N ALA A 340 -24.47 -29.10 4.71
CA ALA A 340 -25.61 -29.76 4.06
C ALA A 340 -25.20 -31.12 3.49
#